data_2aecfe2bf826a301985b879de5830ca0
#
_entry.id   2aecfe2bf826a301985b879de5830ca0
#
_cell.length_a   1.000
_cell.length_b   1.000
_cell.length_c   1.000
_cell.angle_alpha   90.00
_cell.angle_beta   90.00
_cell.angle_gamma   90.00
#
_symmetry.space_group_name_H-M   'P 1'
#
loop_
_entity.id
_entity.type
_entity.pdbx_description
1 polymer ?
#
loop_
_entity_poly.entity_id
_entity_poly.type
_entity_poly.pdbx_seq_one_letter_code
_entity_poly.pdbx_strand_id
1 'polypeptide(L)'
;TLSSRYLNNLKIFNYPSIQYEVDKRDSTAQSLIAKVYLTPRKKYSFGATLDLTHSNIQDFGIGASISETIRNVFNRAETLEISARANIGSSKDMANPNDNFFNVSEYGLDLKLNFPRILMPFGTEKIIPKRMIPSTSVAAGFSKQRNIGLDKENFTGGIAYNWSPKRGNTAKFELLNAQFVRNLNPDNYFNVYRTSYRELNNIGTIYNKNEDYYNSPDDRNLSIPKGTTGFTNDVLSPNSTLVL
;
A
#
# COMPACT_ATOMS: atom_id res chain seq x y z
N THR A 1 13.58 -16.17 26.60
CA THR A 1 13.26 -17.52 26.09
C THR A 1 12.57 -17.46 24.73
N LEU A 2 12.56 -18.56 23.97
CA LEU A 2 11.88 -18.69 22.69
C LEU A 2 10.36 -18.50 22.86
N SER A 3 9.80 -19.10 23.90
CA SER A 3 8.37 -19.01 24.24
C SER A 3 7.92 -17.55 24.49
N SER A 4 8.73 -16.77 25.21
CA SER A 4 8.46 -15.35 25.45
C SER A 4 8.45 -14.54 24.15
N ARG A 5 9.41 -14.82 23.25
CA ARG A 5 9.44 -14.18 21.92
C ARG A 5 8.22 -14.54 21.09
N TYR A 6 7.80 -15.81 21.13
CA TYR A 6 6.63 -16.28 20.40
C TYR A 6 5.36 -15.59 20.91
N LEU A 7 5.16 -15.54 22.23
CA LEU A 7 4.02 -14.85 22.84
C LEU A 7 3.98 -13.36 22.50
N ASN A 8 5.13 -12.67 22.48
CA ASN A 8 5.22 -11.28 22.08
C ASN A 8 4.87 -11.07 20.61
N ASN A 9 5.25 -12.03 19.74
CA ASN A 9 4.99 -11.93 18.31
C ASN A 9 3.51 -12.13 17.94
N LEU A 10 2.72 -12.77 18.80
CA LEU A 10 1.28 -12.90 18.59
C LEU A 10 0.54 -11.54 18.60
N LYS A 11 1.14 -10.51 19.23
CA LYS A 11 0.61 -9.13 19.32
C LYS A 11 -0.77 -9.00 19.97
N ILE A 12 -1.30 -10.07 20.56
CA ILE A 12 -2.61 -10.10 21.25
C ILE A 12 -2.49 -9.96 22.78
N PHE A 13 -1.25 -9.98 23.33
CA PHE A 13 -0.98 -9.82 24.74
C PHE A 13 -0.14 -8.57 25.01
N ASN A 14 -0.36 -7.97 26.17
CA ASN A 14 0.48 -6.92 26.73
C ASN A 14 1.53 -7.56 27.65
N TYR A 15 2.82 -7.35 27.35
CA TYR A 15 3.95 -7.77 28.20
C TYR A 15 3.84 -9.21 28.74
N PRO A 16 3.68 -10.22 27.86
CA PRO A 16 3.61 -11.59 28.33
C PRO A 16 4.90 -11.97 29.07
N SER A 17 4.78 -12.53 30.25
CA SER A 17 5.92 -12.94 31.06
C SER A 17 5.82 -14.40 31.48
N ILE A 18 6.98 -15.06 31.59
CA ILE A 18 7.08 -16.44 32.04
C ILE A 18 8.03 -16.45 33.23
N GLN A 19 7.51 -16.88 34.37
CA GLN A 19 8.30 -17.07 35.61
C GLN A 19 8.44 -18.55 35.91
N TYR A 20 9.60 -18.93 36.39
CA TYR A 20 9.90 -20.32 36.77
C TYR A 20 10.09 -20.39 38.25
N GLU A 21 9.42 -21.32 38.89
CA GLU A 21 9.57 -21.64 40.33
C GLU A 21 9.89 -23.11 40.49
N VAL A 22 10.66 -23.45 41.52
CA VAL A 22 10.96 -24.85 41.84
C VAL A 22 9.68 -25.54 42.34
N ASP A 23 9.38 -26.72 41.80
CA ASP A 23 8.24 -27.50 42.28
C ASP A 23 8.57 -28.13 43.66
N LYS A 24 8.00 -27.58 44.70
CA LYS A 24 8.18 -28.07 46.07
C LYS A 24 7.54 -29.45 46.34
N ARG A 25 6.77 -29.97 45.38
CA ARG A 25 6.18 -31.31 45.46
C ARG A 25 7.16 -32.39 45.02
N ASP A 26 8.18 -32.02 44.28
CA ASP A 26 9.23 -32.92 43.84
C ASP A 26 10.32 -32.94 44.90
N SER A 27 10.44 -34.07 45.57
CA SER A 27 11.48 -34.30 46.63
C SER A 27 12.90 -34.22 46.07
N THR A 28 13.09 -34.36 44.77
CA THR A 28 14.40 -34.26 44.07
C THR A 28 14.76 -32.84 43.69
N ALA A 29 13.85 -31.88 43.83
CA ALA A 29 13.98 -30.45 43.45
C ALA A 29 14.49 -30.21 42.03
N GLN A 30 14.24 -31.14 41.09
CA GLN A 30 14.68 -31.05 39.70
C GLN A 30 13.59 -30.54 38.78
N SER A 31 12.32 -30.45 39.24
CA SER A 31 11.18 -30.00 38.46
C SER A 31 10.91 -28.52 38.65
N LEU A 32 10.56 -27.83 37.54
CA LEU A 32 10.21 -26.42 37.55
C LEU A 32 8.76 -26.23 37.11
N ILE A 33 8.03 -25.37 37.82
CA ILE A 33 6.71 -24.90 37.44
C ILE A 33 6.88 -23.63 36.62
N ALA A 34 6.38 -23.61 35.39
CA ALA A 34 6.34 -22.41 34.55
C ALA A 34 5.00 -21.69 34.72
N LYS A 35 5.02 -20.52 35.33
CA LYS A 35 3.85 -19.62 35.43
C LYS A 35 3.84 -18.65 34.25
N VAL A 36 2.81 -18.69 33.42
CA VAL A 36 2.67 -17.84 32.27
C VAL A 36 1.62 -16.76 32.56
N TYR A 37 2.07 -15.51 32.59
CA TYR A 37 1.18 -14.36 32.85
C TYR A 37 0.84 -13.71 31.53
N LEU A 38 -0.44 -13.70 31.16
CA LEU A 38 -0.95 -13.19 29.92
C LEU A 38 -2.02 -12.12 30.20
N THR A 39 -1.76 -10.89 29.79
CA THR A 39 -2.73 -9.81 29.83
C THR A 39 -3.23 -9.56 28.41
N PRO A 40 -4.48 -9.90 28.06
CA PRO A 40 -4.99 -9.68 26.73
C PRO A 40 -5.00 -8.20 26.36
N ARG A 41 -4.67 -7.87 25.12
CA ARG A 41 -4.90 -6.54 24.54
C ARG A 41 -6.37 -6.38 24.19
N LYS A 42 -6.84 -5.13 24.16
CA LYS A 42 -8.16 -4.81 23.63
C LYS A 42 -8.32 -5.36 22.22
N LYS A 43 -9.46 -5.97 21.93
CA LYS A 43 -9.76 -6.55 20.63
C LYS A 43 -9.70 -5.51 19.52
N TYR A 44 -10.24 -4.32 19.77
CA TYR A 44 -10.28 -3.19 18.84
C TYR A 44 -9.29 -2.12 19.28
N SER A 45 -8.62 -1.52 18.31
CA SER A 45 -7.73 -0.37 18.51
C SER A 45 -7.92 0.59 17.36
N PHE A 46 -8.34 1.80 17.68
CA PHE A 46 -8.58 2.86 16.70
C PHE A 46 -7.43 3.88 16.75
N GLY A 47 -7.01 4.35 15.61
CA GLY A 47 -6.03 5.42 15.43
C GLY A 47 -6.57 6.45 14.43
N ALA A 48 -6.31 7.72 14.70
CA ALA A 48 -6.57 8.80 13.78
C ALA A 48 -5.38 9.75 13.74
N THR A 49 -5.01 10.21 12.56
CA THR A 49 -3.95 11.23 12.37
C THR A 49 -4.47 12.34 11.47
N LEU A 50 -3.96 13.54 11.71
CA LEU A 50 -4.15 14.73 10.91
C LEU A 50 -2.78 15.27 10.54
N ASP A 51 -2.54 15.49 9.25
CA ASP A 51 -1.26 15.94 8.72
C ASP A 51 -1.45 17.24 7.93
N LEU A 52 -0.55 18.20 8.14
CA LEU A 52 -0.43 19.38 7.30
C LEU A 52 0.83 19.20 6.46
N THR A 53 0.69 19.34 5.15
CA THR A 53 1.80 19.15 4.22
C THR A 53 2.09 20.41 3.43
N HIS A 54 3.37 20.67 3.22
CA HIS A 54 3.86 21.72 2.33
C HIS A 54 5.06 21.19 1.56
N SER A 55 5.06 21.38 0.25
CA SER A 55 6.15 20.97 -0.63
C SER A 55 6.24 21.91 -1.83
N ASN A 56 7.28 21.75 -2.63
CA ASN A 56 7.45 22.47 -3.91
C ASN A 56 6.43 22.08 -4.99
N ILE A 57 5.75 20.94 -4.84
CA ILE A 57 4.70 20.46 -5.76
C ILE A 57 3.31 20.82 -5.25
N GLN A 58 3.15 20.86 -3.92
CA GLN A 58 1.89 21.13 -3.24
C GLN A 58 2.10 22.26 -2.22
N ASP A 59 1.64 23.46 -2.56
CA ASP A 59 1.83 24.64 -1.71
C ASP A 59 1.20 24.48 -0.33
N PHE A 60 0.06 23.83 -0.27
CA PHE A 60 -0.65 23.51 0.96
C PHE A 60 -1.46 22.23 0.83
N GLY A 61 -1.43 21.40 1.84
CA GLY A 61 -2.23 20.18 1.89
C GLY A 61 -2.67 19.82 3.29
N ILE A 62 -3.82 19.19 3.37
CA ILE A 62 -4.39 18.63 4.59
C ILE A 62 -4.62 17.15 4.35
N GLY A 63 -3.96 16.34 5.15
CA GLY A 63 -4.13 14.89 5.19
C GLY A 63 -4.89 14.44 6.42
N ALA A 64 -5.69 13.42 6.28
CA ALA A 64 -6.32 12.70 7.40
C ALA A 64 -6.21 11.20 7.16
N SER A 65 -5.91 10.45 8.21
CA SER A 65 -6.01 9.01 8.15
C SER A 65 -6.68 8.44 9.40
N ILE A 66 -7.42 7.38 9.19
CA ILE A 66 -8.05 6.59 10.24
C ILE A 66 -7.61 5.14 10.07
N SER A 67 -7.38 4.48 11.19
CA SER A 67 -7.01 3.07 11.17
C SER A 67 -7.70 2.31 12.29
N GLU A 68 -8.13 1.11 11.99
CA GLU A 68 -8.68 0.18 12.95
C GLU A 68 -7.88 -1.12 12.91
N THR A 69 -7.51 -1.60 14.08
CA THR A 69 -6.85 -2.89 14.26
C THR A 69 -7.75 -3.80 15.05
N ILE A 70 -8.19 -4.90 14.44
CA ILE A 70 -9.01 -5.93 15.05
C ILE A 70 -8.12 -7.13 15.34
N ARG A 71 -7.94 -7.46 16.60
CA ARG A 71 -7.11 -8.58 17.05
C ARG A 71 -7.91 -9.84 17.27
N ASN A 72 -7.30 -10.98 17.01
CA ASN A 72 -7.89 -12.30 17.21
C ASN A 72 -9.20 -12.49 16.45
N VAL A 73 -9.20 -12.16 15.16
CA VAL A 73 -10.39 -12.14 14.30
C VAL A 73 -11.03 -13.51 14.21
N PHE A 74 -10.24 -14.56 14.00
CA PHE A 74 -10.69 -15.95 13.83
C PHE A 74 -10.34 -16.84 15.05
N ASN A 75 -10.08 -16.24 16.21
CA ASN A 75 -9.72 -16.93 17.45
C ASN A 75 -8.39 -17.71 17.42
N ARG A 76 -7.48 -17.34 16.51
CA ARG A 76 -6.14 -17.95 16.36
C ARG A 76 -5.03 -16.91 16.30
N ALA A 77 -5.25 -15.77 16.97
CA ALA A 77 -4.34 -14.63 17.05
C ALA A 77 -4.10 -13.89 15.73
N GLU A 78 -4.99 -14.02 14.76
CA GLU A 78 -4.96 -13.21 13.55
C GLU A 78 -5.26 -11.74 13.86
N THR A 79 -4.64 -10.84 13.09
CA THR A 79 -4.86 -9.40 13.22
C THR A 79 -5.26 -8.82 11.87
N LEU A 80 -6.42 -8.18 11.83
CA LEU A 80 -6.89 -7.42 10.68
C LEU A 80 -6.62 -5.93 10.95
N GLU A 81 -5.94 -5.29 10.03
CA GLU A 81 -5.71 -3.85 9.99
C GLU A 81 -6.49 -3.27 8.81
N ILE A 82 -7.33 -2.28 9.09
CA ILE A 82 -8.10 -1.53 8.10
C ILE A 82 -7.66 -0.09 8.24
N SER A 83 -7.23 0.54 7.14
CA SER A 83 -6.89 1.96 7.15
C SER A 83 -7.47 2.69 5.96
N ALA A 84 -7.99 3.88 6.22
CA ALA A 84 -8.43 4.80 5.19
C ALA A 84 -7.65 6.10 5.33
N ARG A 85 -7.22 6.66 4.19
CA ARG A 85 -6.52 7.94 4.13
C ARG A 85 -7.16 8.84 3.09
N ALA A 86 -7.15 10.13 3.38
CA ALA A 86 -7.53 11.17 2.46
C ALA A 86 -6.53 12.31 2.55
N ASN A 87 -6.15 12.87 1.42
CA ASN A 87 -5.33 14.06 1.33
C ASN A 87 -5.96 14.99 0.29
N ILE A 88 -6.07 16.26 0.63
CA ILE A 88 -6.49 17.31 -0.29
C ILE A 88 -5.47 18.44 -0.23
N GLY A 89 -5.19 19.05 -1.36
CA GLY A 89 -4.20 20.10 -1.42
C GLY A 89 -4.35 21.05 -2.59
N SER A 90 -3.64 22.16 -2.45
CA SER A 90 -3.54 23.20 -3.46
C SER A 90 -2.15 23.19 -4.07
N SER A 91 -2.09 23.25 -5.37
CA SER A 91 -0.86 23.44 -6.13
C SER A 91 -1.02 24.60 -7.11
N LYS A 92 0.01 25.40 -7.23
CA LYS A 92 0.11 26.50 -8.20
C LYS A 92 0.39 25.96 -9.60
N ASP A 93 -0.55 25.21 -10.15
CA ASP A 93 -0.36 24.69 -11.48
C ASP A 93 -1.01 25.59 -12.53
N MET A 94 -0.24 25.91 -13.58
CA MET A 94 -0.74 26.63 -14.75
C MET A 94 -1.77 25.83 -15.57
N ALA A 95 -1.91 24.54 -15.28
CA ALA A 95 -2.88 23.66 -15.93
C ALA A 95 -4.20 23.50 -15.14
N ASN A 96 -4.45 24.31 -14.14
CA ASN A 96 -5.72 24.34 -13.43
C ASN A 96 -6.72 25.28 -14.18
N PRO A 97 -7.49 24.79 -15.15
CA PRO A 97 -8.33 25.64 -15.98
C PRO A 97 -9.50 26.28 -15.22
N ASN A 98 -9.82 25.77 -14.02
CA ASN A 98 -10.98 26.18 -13.23
C ASN A 98 -10.62 26.97 -11.98
N ASP A 99 -9.36 27.32 -11.78
CA ASP A 99 -8.86 28.08 -10.60
C ASP A 99 -9.35 27.52 -9.24
N ASN A 100 -9.57 26.20 -9.18
CA ASN A 100 -9.99 25.55 -7.96
C ASN A 100 -8.83 25.56 -6.95
N PHE A 101 -9.08 26.07 -5.74
CA PHE A 101 -8.08 26.11 -4.69
C PHE A 101 -7.55 24.70 -4.34
N PHE A 102 -8.43 23.71 -4.22
CA PHE A 102 -8.04 22.31 -4.05
C PHE A 102 -8.03 21.59 -5.39
N ASN A 103 -6.85 21.44 -5.99
CA ASN A 103 -6.66 20.78 -7.28
C ASN A 103 -5.92 19.45 -7.20
N VAL A 104 -5.42 19.09 -6.01
CA VAL A 104 -4.81 17.81 -5.71
C VAL A 104 -5.64 17.06 -4.68
N SER A 105 -5.94 15.80 -4.93
CA SER A 105 -6.62 14.95 -3.96
C SER A 105 -6.15 13.51 -4.06
N GLU A 106 -6.04 12.83 -2.91
CA GLU A 106 -5.73 11.42 -2.81
C GLU A 106 -6.66 10.77 -1.78
N TYR A 107 -7.24 9.63 -2.15
CA TYR A 107 -8.02 8.77 -1.27
C TYR A 107 -7.46 7.37 -1.33
N GLY A 108 -7.35 6.71 -0.20
CA GLY A 108 -6.85 5.35 -0.13
C GLY A 108 -7.56 4.53 0.93
N LEU A 109 -7.70 3.25 0.64
CA LEU A 109 -8.18 2.22 1.56
C LEU A 109 -7.21 1.05 1.52
N ASP A 110 -6.70 0.63 2.67
CA ASP A 110 -5.80 -0.49 2.79
C ASP A 110 -6.35 -1.49 3.81
N LEU A 111 -6.30 -2.75 3.45
CA LEU A 111 -6.67 -3.90 4.26
C LEU A 111 -5.44 -4.79 4.40
N LYS A 112 -5.14 -5.23 5.63
CA LYS A 112 -4.03 -6.14 5.87
C LYS A 112 -4.40 -7.16 6.94
N LEU A 113 -4.36 -8.43 6.56
CA LEU A 113 -4.62 -9.55 7.43
C LEU A 113 -3.33 -10.30 7.73
N ASN A 114 -2.96 -10.33 9.00
CA ASN A 114 -1.73 -10.97 9.47
C ASN A 114 -2.08 -12.25 10.23
N PHE A 115 -1.46 -13.35 9.82
CA PHE A 115 -1.55 -14.65 10.46
C PHE A 115 -0.24 -14.97 11.18
N PRO A 116 -0.23 -15.32 12.46
CA PRO A 116 1.01 -15.67 13.21
C PRO A 116 1.48 -17.10 12.88
N ARG A 117 1.35 -17.52 11.64
CA ARG A 117 1.76 -18.82 11.11
C ARG A 117 1.91 -18.75 9.60
N ILE A 118 2.58 -19.71 9.00
CA ILE A 118 2.59 -19.87 7.55
C ILE A 118 1.29 -20.54 7.09
N LEU A 119 0.65 -19.92 6.10
CA LEU A 119 -0.51 -20.45 5.38
C LEU A 119 -0.03 -20.92 4.02
N MET A 120 0.55 -22.10 3.93
CA MET A 120 0.89 -22.76 2.68
C MET A 120 0.16 -24.11 2.58
N PRO A 121 -0.26 -24.51 1.36
CA PRO A 121 -0.91 -25.80 1.15
C PRO A 121 0.05 -26.99 1.35
N PHE A 122 1.35 -26.73 1.43
CA PHE A 122 2.38 -27.76 1.61
C PHE A 122 2.96 -27.72 3.01
N GLY A 123 3.41 -28.85 3.53
CA GLY A 123 4.01 -28.99 4.86
C GLY A 123 5.36 -28.28 4.97
N THR A 124 5.34 -26.96 5.13
CA THR A 124 6.55 -26.11 5.23
C THR A 124 7.24 -26.15 6.58
N GLU A 125 6.69 -26.83 7.58
CA GLU A 125 7.23 -26.87 8.94
C GLU A 125 8.65 -27.48 8.99
N LYS A 126 9.03 -28.32 8.02
CA LYS A 126 10.38 -28.88 7.90
C LYS A 126 11.40 -27.83 7.44
N ILE A 127 10.99 -26.89 6.61
CA ILE A 127 11.84 -25.84 6.01
C ILE A 127 11.86 -24.62 6.93
N ILE A 128 10.67 -24.21 7.40
CA ILE A 128 10.49 -23.03 8.26
C ILE A 128 9.83 -23.47 9.57
N PRO A 129 10.63 -23.99 10.51
CA PRO A 129 10.12 -24.49 11.78
C PRO A 129 9.56 -23.36 12.65
N LYS A 130 8.62 -23.68 13.54
CA LYS A 130 7.96 -22.72 14.46
C LYS A 130 8.92 -21.85 15.25
N ARG A 131 10.14 -22.33 15.54
CA ARG A 131 11.20 -21.56 16.23
C ARG A 131 11.62 -20.30 15.48
N MET A 132 11.39 -20.23 14.16
CA MET A 132 11.69 -19.06 13.34
C MET A 132 10.58 -18.00 13.37
N ILE A 133 9.55 -18.21 14.18
CA ILE A 133 8.42 -17.28 14.37
C ILE A 133 7.81 -16.87 13.01
N PRO A 134 7.31 -17.83 12.23
CA PRO A 134 6.77 -17.54 10.92
C PRO A 134 5.43 -16.80 10.97
N SER A 135 5.19 -15.96 9.97
CA SER A 135 3.93 -15.26 9.80
C SER A 135 3.58 -15.12 8.32
N THR A 136 2.30 -15.01 8.03
CA THR A 136 1.77 -14.72 6.70
C THR A 136 1.03 -13.40 6.75
N SER A 137 1.24 -12.53 5.77
CA SER A 137 0.46 -11.31 5.58
C SER A 137 -0.23 -11.35 4.22
N VAL A 138 -1.53 -11.07 4.23
CA VAL A 138 -2.34 -10.86 3.03
C VAL A 138 -2.76 -9.39 3.05
N ALA A 139 -2.48 -8.67 1.97
CA ALA A 139 -2.80 -7.26 1.87
C ALA A 139 -3.57 -6.98 0.59
N ALA A 140 -4.50 -6.03 0.66
CA ALA A 140 -5.20 -5.46 -0.48
C ALA A 140 -5.32 -3.95 -0.26
N GLY A 141 -5.12 -3.18 -1.32
CA GLY A 141 -5.20 -1.73 -1.24
C GLY A 141 -5.86 -1.14 -2.49
N PHE A 142 -6.52 -0.02 -2.28
CA PHE A 142 -7.05 0.82 -3.33
C PHE A 142 -6.65 2.26 -3.07
N SER A 143 -6.20 2.96 -4.09
CA SER A 143 -6.02 4.40 -4.02
C SER A 143 -6.46 5.08 -5.31
N LYS A 144 -7.06 6.25 -5.15
CA LYS A 144 -7.41 7.15 -6.25
C LYS A 144 -6.70 8.47 -5.99
N GLN A 145 -5.93 8.89 -6.96
CA GLN A 145 -5.16 10.12 -6.90
C GLN A 145 -5.57 11.01 -8.07
N ARG A 146 -5.91 12.24 -7.75
CA ARG A 146 -6.00 13.34 -8.68
C ARG A 146 -4.81 14.25 -8.44
N ASN A 147 -3.97 14.38 -9.43
CA ASN A 147 -2.79 15.21 -9.36
C ASN A 147 -2.67 16.01 -10.67
N ILE A 148 -1.79 16.99 -10.67
CA ILE A 148 -1.47 17.82 -11.82
C ILE A 148 -1.17 16.91 -13.03
N GLY A 149 -2.08 16.94 -14.01
CA GLY A 149 -1.91 16.24 -15.28
C GLY A 149 -2.06 14.72 -15.28
N LEU A 150 -2.25 14.07 -14.12
CA LEU A 150 -2.38 12.62 -14.08
C LEU A 150 -3.34 12.17 -12.98
N ASP A 151 -4.56 11.84 -13.39
CA ASP A 151 -5.51 11.18 -12.51
C ASP A 151 -5.33 9.66 -12.61
N LYS A 152 -5.09 8.99 -11.51
CA LYS A 152 -4.86 7.54 -11.51
C LYS A 152 -5.62 6.82 -10.40
N GLU A 153 -6.02 5.61 -10.71
CA GLU A 153 -6.48 4.61 -9.75
C GLU A 153 -5.45 3.50 -9.64
N ASN A 154 -5.22 3.05 -8.44
CA ASN A 154 -4.25 2.01 -8.16
C ASN A 154 -4.88 0.95 -7.26
N PHE A 155 -4.82 -0.30 -7.70
CA PHE A 155 -5.21 -1.46 -6.93
C PHE A 155 -3.95 -2.27 -6.62
N THR A 156 -3.78 -2.64 -5.37
CA THR A 156 -2.65 -3.46 -4.94
C THR A 156 -3.15 -4.70 -4.24
N GLY A 157 -2.43 -5.80 -4.44
CA GLY A 157 -2.72 -7.05 -3.75
C GLY A 157 -1.42 -7.82 -3.49
N GLY A 158 -1.29 -8.42 -2.31
CA GLY A 158 -0.06 -9.11 -1.99
C GLY A 158 -0.22 -10.20 -0.94
N ILE A 159 0.62 -11.22 -1.07
CA ILE A 159 0.78 -12.30 -0.09
C ILE A 159 2.27 -12.42 0.21
N ALA A 160 2.62 -12.26 1.47
CA ALA A 160 4.00 -12.37 1.90
C ALA A 160 4.16 -13.25 3.13
N TYR A 161 5.25 -13.99 3.16
CA TYR A 161 5.66 -14.81 4.28
C TYR A 161 6.88 -14.17 4.93
N ASN A 162 6.85 -14.07 6.27
CA ASN A 162 7.96 -13.51 7.03
C ASN A 162 8.38 -14.50 8.11
N TRP A 163 9.68 -14.64 8.34
CA TRP A 163 10.24 -15.47 9.42
C TRP A 163 11.58 -14.94 9.86
N SER A 164 12.05 -15.39 11.03
CA SER A 164 13.35 -15.01 11.61
C SER A 164 14.26 -16.24 11.70
N PRO A 165 15.15 -16.49 10.71
CA PRO A 165 16.03 -17.66 10.71
C PRO A 165 16.96 -17.71 11.93
N LYS A 166 17.49 -16.56 12.33
CA LYS A 166 18.36 -16.37 13.50
C LYS A 166 17.94 -15.10 14.25
N ARG A 167 18.39 -14.96 15.50
CA ARG A 167 18.15 -13.74 16.27
C ARG A 167 18.78 -12.53 15.55
N GLY A 168 17.99 -11.51 15.31
CA GLY A 168 18.40 -10.30 14.59
C GLY A 168 18.23 -10.35 13.08
N ASN A 169 18.01 -11.53 12.49
CA ASN A 169 17.78 -11.67 11.06
C ASN A 169 16.29 -11.85 10.77
N THR A 170 15.83 -11.20 9.71
CA THR A 170 14.48 -11.38 9.15
C THR A 170 14.59 -11.82 7.70
N ALA A 171 13.73 -12.74 7.29
CA ALA A 171 13.57 -13.15 5.91
C ALA A 171 12.11 -12.91 5.51
N LYS A 172 11.93 -12.40 4.29
CA LYS A 172 10.63 -12.17 3.68
C LYS A 172 10.60 -12.86 2.33
N PHE A 173 9.52 -13.56 2.05
CA PHE A 173 9.24 -14.12 0.73
C PHE A 173 7.87 -13.61 0.28
N GLU A 174 7.86 -12.90 -0.82
CA GLU A 174 6.63 -12.42 -1.48
C GLU A 174 6.18 -13.46 -2.49
N LEU A 175 5.07 -14.13 -2.20
CA LEU A 175 4.47 -15.09 -3.11
C LEU A 175 3.71 -14.37 -4.23
N LEU A 176 3.02 -13.30 -3.88
CA LEU A 176 2.27 -12.46 -4.80
C LEU A 176 2.49 -11.00 -4.42
N ASN A 177 2.80 -10.19 -5.42
CA ASN A 177 2.81 -8.74 -5.33
C ASN A 177 2.29 -8.20 -6.66
N ALA A 178 1.02 -7.85 -6.68
CA ALA A 178 0.34 -7.38 -7.88
C ALA A 178 -0.07 -5.92 -7.69
N GLN A 179 0.20 -5.11 -8.68
CA GLN A 179 -0.24 -3.73 -8.76
C GLN A 179 -0.91 -3.47 -10.12
N PHE A 180 -2.11 -2.96 -10.07
CA PHE A 180 -2.88 -2.58 -11.23
C PHE A 180 -3.12 -1.07 -11.20
N VAL A 181 -2.57 -0.36 -12.19
CA VAL A 181 -2.68 1.10 -12.31
C VAL A 181 -3.53 1.45 -13.52
N ARG A 182 -4.53 2.30 -13.30
CA ARG A 182 -5.39 2.84 -14.36
C ARG A 182 -5.29 4.35 -14.39
N ASN A 183 -4.94 4.90 -15.53
CA ASN A 183 -5.01 6.33 -15.77
C ASN A 183 -6.45 6.71 -16.17
N LEU A 184 -7.00 7.75 -15.54
CA LEU A 184 -8.40 8.15 -15.73
C LEU A 184 -8.58 9.24 -16.79
N ASN A 185 -7.65 10.20 -16.84
CA ASN A 185 -7.73 11.37 -17.75
C ASN A 185 -6.41 11.54 -18.52
N PRO A 186 -6.11 10.66 -19.48
CA PRO A 186 -4.86 10.76 -20.25
C PRO A 186 -4.78 12.05 -21.07
N ASP A 187 -5.91 12.59 -21.51
CA ASP A 187 -5.95 13.82 -22.31
C ASP A 187 -5.47 15.05 -21.53
N ASN A 188 -5.68 15.07 -20.22
CA ASN A 188 -5.22 16.16 -19.37
C ASN A 188 -3.69 16.16 -19.20
N TYR A 189 -3.01 15.06 -19.47
CA TYR A 189 -1.55 14.95 -19.42
C TYR A 189 -0.88 15.98 -20.35
N PHE A 190 -1.39 16.16 -21.55
CA PHE A 190 -0.83 17.10 -22.52
C PHE A 190 -1.13 18.56 -22.22
N ASN A 191 -2.18 18.83 -21.47
CA ASN A 191 -2.45 20.18 -21.00
C ASN A 191 -1.35 20.68 -20.05
N VAL A 192 -0.76 19.74 -19.29
CA VAL A 192 0.34 20.01 -18.37
C VAL A 192 1.69 19.93 -19.07
N TYR A 193 1.91 18.86 -19.82
CA TYR A 193 3.20 18.57 -20.47
C TYR A 193 3.20 18.98 -21.94
N ARG A 194 3.03 20.27 -22.21
CA ARG A 194 2.96 20.82 -23.56
C ARG A 194 4.17 20.56 -24.42
N THR A 195 5.36 20.45 -23.81
CA THR A 195 6.60 20.12 -24.54
C THR A 195 6.55 18.71 -25.10
N SER A 196 6.11 17.75 -24.29
CA SER A 196 5.92 16.35 -24.72
C SER A 196 4.87 16.25 -25.83
N TYR A 197 3.79 17.04 -25.75
CA TYR A 197 2.82 17.10 -26.83
C TYR A 197 3.45 17.60 -28.13
N ARG A 198 4.23 18.69 -28.08
CA ARG A 198 4.90 19.25 -29.28
C ARG A 198 5.89 18.26 -29.88
N GLU A 199 6.65 17.56 -29.06
CA GLU A 199 7.58 16.53 -29.55
C GLU A 199 6.85 15.38 -30.22
N LEU A 200 5.80 14.85 -29.60
CA LEU A 200 4.95 13.81 -30.18
C LEU A 200 4.29 14.27 -31.47
N ASN A 201 3.83 15.52 -31.50
CA ASN A 201 3.25 16.13 -32.67
C ASN A 201 4.27 16.22 -33.81
N ASN A 202 5.51 16.65 -33.53
CA ASN A 202 6.60 16.69 -34.51
C ASN A 202 6.95 15.30 -35.03
N ILE A 203 6.93 14.28 -34.17
CA ILE A 203 7.14 12.88 -34.59
C ILE A 203 5.97 12.43 -35.49
N GLY A 204 4.75 12.75 -35.10
CA GLY A 204 3.54 12.44 -35.89
C GLY A 204 3.59 13.03 -37.30
N THR A 205 4.13 14.28 -37.48
CA THR A 205 4.32 14.88 -38.79
C THR A 205 5.28 14.13 -39.69
N ILE A 206 6.35 13.63 -39.12
CA ILE A 206 7.39 12.91 -39.88
C ILE A 206 6.80 11.62 -40.46
N TYR A 207 5.93 10.95 -39.68
CA TYR A 207 5.37 9.66 -40.08
C TYR A 207 4.03 9.76 -40.83
N ASN A 208 3.27 10.82 -40.60
CA ASN A 208 1.95 11.00 -41.21
C ASN A 208 1.81 12.43 -41.71
N LYS A 209 1.98 12.66 -43.01
CA LYS A 209 1.98 13.98 -43.64
C LYS A 209 0.60 14.68 -43.70
N ASN A 210 -0.31 14.35 -42.82
CA ASN A 210 -1.64 14.92 -42.78
C ASN A 210 -1.62 16.22 -41.97
N GLU A 211 -1.82 17.35 -42.63
CA GLU A 211 -1.77 18.71 -42.05
C GLU A 211 -2.83 19.00 -40.98
N ASP A 212 -3.87 18.18 -40.89
CA ASP A 212 -4.98 18.34 -39.94
C ASP A 212 -4.63 18.04 -38.46
N TYR A 213 -3.42 17.56 -38.19
CA TYR A 213 -2.94 17.28 -36.82
C TYR A 213 -2.56 18.54 -36.02
N TYR A 214 -2.43 19.70 -36.68
CA TYR A 214 -1.71 20.86 -36.10
C TYR A 214 -2.58 22.00 -35.63
N ASN A 215 -3.84 22.05 -36.05
CA ASN A 215 -4.70 23.16 -35.76
C ASN A 215 -5.57 22.92 -34.55
N SER A 216 -4.96 23.00 -33.34
CA SER A 216 -5.75 23.35 -32.17
C SER A 216 -5.75 24.89 -32.07
N PRO A 217 -6.88 25.56 -32.35
CA PRO A 217 -6.96 27.02 -32.29
C PRO A 217 -6.90 27.57 -30.87
N ASP A 218 -6.91 26.73 -29.85
CA ASP A 218 -6.87 27.15 -28.48
C ASP A 218 -5.65 26.51 -27.77
N ASP A 219 -4.66 27.35 -27.45
CA ASP A 219 -3.47 26.98 -26.70
C ASP A 219 -3.75 26.37 -25.29
N ARG A 220 -4.98 26.40 -24.84
CA ARG A 220 -5.42 25.91 -23.54
C ARG A 220 -6.12 24.55 -23.59
N ASN A 221 -6.68 24.16 -24.74
CA ASN A 221 -7.31 22.86 -24.94
C ASN A 221 -6.60 22.12 -26.06
N LEU A 222 -5.52 21.43 -25.72
CA LEU A 222 -4.87 20.51 -26.64
C LEU A 222 -5.77 19.26 -26.78
N SER A 223 -6.79 19.34 -27.63
CA SER A 223 -7.54 18.16 -28.01
C SER A 223 -6.66 17.30 -28.93
N ILE A 224 -6.50 16.04 -28.59
CA ILE A 224 -5.82 15.07 -29.44
C ILE A 224 -6.71 14.86 -30.68
N PRO A 225 -6.20 15.10 -31.90
CA PRO A 225 -6.98 14.87 -33.10
C PRO A 225 -7.48 13.44 -33.22
N LYS A 226 -8.71 13.24 -33.64
CA LYS A 226 -9.35 11.91 -33.75
C LYS A 226 -8.55 10.88 -34.56
N GLY A 227 -7.65 11.31 -35.44
CA GLY A 227 -6.80 10.44 -36.26
C GLY A 227 -5.56 9.88 -35.52
N THR A 228 -5.21 10.40 -34.34
CA THR A 228 -4.06 9.94 -33.53
C THR A 228 -4.45 8.91 -32.47
N THR A 229 -5.69 8.47 -32.42
CA THR A 229 -6.18 7.52 -31.40
C THR A 229 -5.36 6.22 -31.36
N GLY A 230 -4.84 5.73 -32.46
CA GLY A 230 -3.92 4.58 -32.48
C GLY A 230 -2.59 4.90 -31.78
N PHE A 231 -1.94 5.99 -32.16
CA PHE A 231 -0.65 6.38 -31.62
C PHE A 231 -0.72 6.81 -30.15
N THR A 232 -1.73 7.57 -29.79
CA THR A 232 -1.97 7.95 -28.38
C THR A 232 -2.43 6.77 -27.52
N ASN A 233 -3.16 5.82 -28.08
CA ASN A 233 -3.49 4.57 -27.39
C ASN A 233 -2.27 3.69 -27.18
N ASP A 234 -1.32 3.69 -28.09
CA ASP A 234 -0.08 2.89 -27.95
C ASP A 234 0.92 3.51 -26.97
N VAL A 235 0.99 4.85 -26.90
CA VAL A 235 1.98 5.59 -26.10
C VAL A 235 1.39 6.07 -24.76
N LEU A 236 0.12 6.43 -24.74
CA LEU A 236 -0.56 7.03 -23.60
C LEU A 236 -1.86 6.30 -23.27
N SER A 237 -1.97 5.08 -23.71
CA SER A 237 -3.15 4.27 -23.44
C SER A 237 -3.66 4.53 -22.03
N PRO A 238 -4.97 4.82 -21.85
CA PRO A 238 -5.59 4.79 -20.54
C PRO A 238 -5.54 3.39 -19.92
N ASN A 239 -4.70 2.55 -20.49
CA ASN A 239 -4.56 1.17 -20.16
C ASN A 239 -4.08 1.05 -18.73
N SER A 240 -4.80 0.29 -18.04
CA SER A 240 -4.38 -0.33 -16.80
C SER A 240 -3.12 -1.15 -17.07
N THR A 241 -2.07 -0.83 -16.34
CA THR A 241 -0.83 -1.60 -16.38
C THR A 241 -0.82 -2.51 -15.15
N LEU A 242 -0.80 -3.81 -15.38
CA LEU A 242 -0.56 -4.78 -14.32
C LEU A 242 0.95 -4.91 -14.14
N VAL A 243 1.44 -4.53 -12.96
CA VAL A 243 2.84 -4.72 -12.55
C VAL A 243 2.90 -5.89 -11.58
N LEU A 244 3.55 -6.97 -11.97
CA LEU A 244 3.77 -8.18 -11.17
C LEU A 244 5.08 -8.12 -10.40
#